data_465dbdd887e9298759454f70db4b43af
#
_entry.id   465dbdd887e9298759454f70db4b43af
#
_cell.length_a   1.000
_cell.length_b   1.000
_cell.length_c   1.000
_cell.angle_alpha   90.00
_cell.angle_beta   90.00
_cell.angle_gamma   90.00
#
_symmetry.space_group_name_H-M   'P 1'
#
loop_
_entity.id
_entity.type
_entity.pdbx_description
1 polymer ?
#
loop_
_entity_poly.entity_id
_entity_poly.type
_entity_poly.pdbx_seq_one_letter_code
_entity_poly.pdbx_strand_id
1 'polypeptide(L)'
;MGSCFQFQVGDRAGWAVPHANQTDLYNEWASRERFKIGDTVRFKYKKDSVMEVNKTEYNECNSSRPNFFSNKGDTIYMLDRSGFFYFISGATGHCEKGQRMIIWVIGQDEDSTAKSHAAKNNALFAYALFLIMSAFRIFS
;
A
#
# COMPACT_ATOMS: atom_id res chain seq x y z
N MET A 1 -12.06 2.25 18.46
CA MET A 1 -11.21 3.09 17.76
C MET A 1 -9.78 2.60 17.78
N GLY A 2 -9.22 2.31 16.68
CA GLY A 2 -7.86 1.87 16.62
C GLY A 2 -6.89 3.03 16.62
N SER A 3 -5.69 2.82 17.09
CA SER A 3 -4.66 3.82 16.97
C SER A 3 -4.04 3.76 15.59
N CYS A 4 -3.49 4.89 15.13
CA CYS A 4 -2.80 4.97 13.87
C CYS A 4 -1.39 4.42 14.03
N PHE A 5 -0.90 3.82 12.97
CA PHE A 5 0.41 3.19 12.99
C PHE A 5 1.30 3.84 11.94
N GLN A 6 2.59 3.89 12.21
CA GLN A 6 3.56 4.37 11.23
C GLN A 6 4.37 3.19 10.72
N PHE A 7 4.27 2.95 9.41
CA PHE A 7 5.01 1.87 8.74
C PHE A 7 6.27 2.44 8.11
N GLN A 8 7.38 1.76 8.30
CA GLN A 8 8.62 2.16 7.62
C GLN A 8 8.73 1.38 6.33
N VAL A 9 8.67 2.07 5.21
CA VAL A 9 8.65 1.44 3.88
C VAL A 9 9.94 0.66 3.68
N GLY A 10 9.79 -0.61 3.30
CA GLY A 10 10.94 -1.48 3.04
C GLY A 10 11.70 -1.90 4.28
N ASP A 11 11.15 -1.61 5.47
CA ASP A 11 11.79 -1.93 6.75
C ASP A 11 13.19 -1.32 6.77
N ARG A 12 14.22 -2.10 7.05
CA ARG A 12 15.58 -1.57 7.14
C ARG A 12 16.16 -1.13 5.81
N ALA A 13 15.68 -1.70 4.71
CA ALA A 13 16.20 -1.36 3.40
C ALA A 13 15.87 0.08 3.00
N GLY A 14 14.76 0.60 3.54
CA GLY A 14 14.33 1.94 3.19
C GLY A 14 13.81 2.01 1.76
N TRP A 15 13.84 3.22 1.20
CA TRP A 15 13.31 3.48 -0.14
C TRP A 15 14.48 3.66 -1.10
N ALA A 16 14.71 2.65 -1.94
CA ALA A 16 15.86 2.62 -2.86
C ALA A 16 15.58 1.68 -4.01
N VAL A 17 16.43 1.70 -5.02
CA VAL A 17 16.31 0.73 -6.12
C VAL A 17 16.57 -0.66 -5.56
N PRO A 18 15.63 -1.61 -5.70
CA PRO A 18 15.87 -2.96 -5.20
C PRO A 18 16.91 -3.68 -6.04
N HIS A 19 17.39 -4.79 -5.51
CA HIS A 19 18.31 -5.65 -6.29
C HIS A 19 17.60 -6.14 -7.55
N ALA A 20 18.39 -6.45 -8.57
CA ALA A 20 17.85 -6.80 -9.89
C ALA A 20 16.89 -7.99 -9.83
N ASN A 21 17.08 -8.91 -8.88
CA ASN A 21 16.20 -10.06 -8.76
C ASN A 21 15.06 -9.84 -7.77
N GLN A 22 14.84 -8.61 -7.33
CA GLN A 22 13.81 -8.29 -6.34
C GLN A 22 12.99 -7.07 -6.78
N THR A 23 12.62 -7.01 -8.05
CA THR A 23 11.95 -5.84 -8.60
C THR A 23 10.55 -5.62 -8.00
N ASP A 24 9.99 -6.62 -7.33
CA ASP A 24 8.70 -6.49 -6.66
C ASP A 24 8.82 -6.28 -5.16
N LEU A 25 9.99 -5.91 -4.68
CA LEU A 25 10.26 -5.81 -3.25
C LEU A 25 9.21 -5.01 -2.50
N TYR A 26 8.86 -3.84 -3.02
CA TYR A 26 7.97 -2.94 -2.29
C TYR A 26 6.52 -3.39 -2.35
N ASN A 27 6.09 -3.95 -3.45
CA ASN A 27 4.74 -4.50 -3.52
C ASN A 27 4.60 -5.73 -2.64
N GLU A 28 5.63 -6.54 -2.54
CA GLU A 28 5.61 -7.67 -1.61
C GLU A 28 5.58 -7.19 -0.16
N TRP A 29 6.39 -6.17 0.16
CA TRP A 29 6.39 -5.60 1.50
C TRP A 29 5.00 -5.07 1.84
N ALA A 30 4.41 -4.27 0.94
CA ALA A 30 3.12 -3.66 1.19
C ALA A 30 2.01 -4.70 1.33
N SER A 31 2.11 -5.81 0.60
CA SER A 31 1.08 -6.84 0.63
C SER A 31 1.01 -7.56 1.97
N ARG A 32 2.06 -7.50 2.77
CA ARG A 32 2.08 -8.13 4.08
C ARG A 32 1.53 -7.24 5.19
N GLU A 33 1.27 -5.98 4.87
CA GLU A 33 0.82 -5.00 5.88
C GLU A 33 -0.67 -4.74 5.72
N ARG A 34 -1.27 -4.26 6.79
CA ARG A 34 -2.69 -3.91 6.78
C ARG A 34 -2.81 -2.42 7.08
N PHE A 35 -3.09 -1.64 6.07
CA PHE A 35 -3.14 -0.18 6.18
C PHE A 35 -4.55 0.30 6.42
N LYS A 36 -4.71 1.27 7.31
CA LYS A 36 -5.99 1.88 7.63
C LYS A 36 -5.90 3.38 7.46
N ILE A 37 -7.05 4.03 7.29
CA ILE A 37 -7.09 5.47 7.17
C ILE A 37 -6.48 6.09 8.44
N GLY A 38 -5.57 7.04 8.24
CA GLY A 38 -4.87 7.70 9.32
C GLY A 38 -3.49 7.16 9.60
N ASP A 39 -3.20 5.94 9.11
CA ASP A 39 -1.85 5.42 9.21
C ASP A 39 -0.90 6.25 8.37
N THR A 40 0.38 6.18 8.69
CA THR A 40 1.41 6.88 7.92
C THR A 40 2.43 5.90 7.39
N VAL A 41 3.07 6.27 6.30
CA VAL A 41 4.18 5.52 5.74
C VAL A 41 5.39 6.44 5.70
N ARG A 42 6.51 5.93 6.17
CA ARG A 42 7.74 6.69 6.26
C ARG A 42 8.73 6.15 5.23
N PHE A 43 9.19 7.06 4.39
CA PHE A 43 10.17 6.75 3.35
C PHE A 43 11.51 7.34 3.78
N LYS A 44 12.52 6.50 3.92
CA LYS A 44 13.89 6.95 4.22
C LYS A 44 14.77 6.62 3.02
N TYR A 45 15.51 7.60 2.53
CA TYR A 45 16.26 7.43 1.31
C TYR A 45 17.42 8.43 1.25
N LYS A 46 18.31 8.20 0.31
CA LYS A 46 19.47 9.07 0.06
C LYS A 46 19.46 9.51 -1.40
N LYS A 47 19.56 10.83 -1.62
CA LYS A 47 19.65 11.40 -2.97
C LYS A 47 18.57 10.83 -3.91
N ASP A 48 17.36 10.89 -3.46
CA ASP A 48 16.24 10.30 -4.18
C ASP A 48 15.00 11.13 -3.91
N SER A 49 13.83 10.58 -4.25
CA SER A 49 12.58 11.26 -4.01
C SER A 49 11.47 10.22 -3.90
N VAL A 50 10.34 10.67 -3.37
CA VAL A 50 9.12 9.86 -3.38
C VAL A 50 8.00 10.73 -3.91
N MET A 51 7.18 10.14 -4.76
CA MET A 51 6.03 10.80 -5.37
C MET A 51 4.81 9.93 -5.21
N GLU A 52 3.67 10.56 -4.91
CA GLU A 52 2.40 9.86 -5.01
C GLU A 52 1.75 10.28 -6.32
N VAL A 53 1.33 9.30 -7.12
CA VAL A 53 0.84 9.52 -8.47
C VAL A 53 -0.43 8.73 -8.70
N ASN A 54 -1.05 8.89 -9.87
CA ASN A 54 -2.22 8.07 -10.21
C ASN A 54 -1.77 6.74 -10.82
N LYS A 55 -2.76 5.87 -11.07
CA LYS A 55 -2.47 4.53 -11.56
C LYS A 55 -1.74 4.54 -12.91
N THR A 56 -2.17 5.38 -13.84
CA THR A 56 -1.57 5.44 -15.16
C THR A 56 -0.12 5.89 -15.07
N GLU A 57 0.14 6.91 -14.27
CA GLU A 57 1.50 7.41 -14.08
C GLU A 57 2.38 6.39 -13.40
N TYR A 58 1.81 5.64 -12.47
CA TYR A 58 2.54 4.56 -11.81
C TYR A 58 2.96 3.49 -12.84
N ASN A 59 2.02 3.07 -13.67
CA ASN A 59 2.29 2.04 -14.66
C ASN A 59 3.34 2.48 -15.68
N GLU A 60 3.37 3.77 -16.00
CA GLU A 60 4.30 4.32 -16.98
C GLU A 60 5.56 4.88 -16.36
N CYS A 61 5.67 4.85 -15.03
CA CYS A 61 6.75 5.51 -14.32
C CYS A 61 6.89 6.97 -14.75
N ASN A 62 5.74 7.65 -14.87
CA ASN A 62 5.70 9.02 -15.34
C ASN A 62 5.70 9.95 -14.13
N SER A 63 6.77 10.70 -13.97
CA SER A 63 6.98 11.56 -12.81
C SER A 63 6.66 13.03 -13.09
N SER A 64 5.98 13.33 -14.20
CA SER A 64 5.80 14.73 -14.60
C SER A 64 4.71 15.46 -13.84
N ARG A 65 3.72 14.73 -13.27
CA ARG A 65 2.58 15.36 -12.59
C ARG A 65 2.22 14.68 -11.30
N PRO A 66 3.12 14.68 -10.32
CA PRO A 66 2.78 13.99 -9.05
C PRO A 66 1.71 14.77 -8.27
N ASN A 67 0.91 14.04 -7.53
CA ASN A 67 0.00 14.64 -6.56
C ASN A 67 0.77 15.10 -5.33
N PHE A 68 1.88 14.44 -5.04
CA PHE A 68 2.74 14.73 -3.90
C PHE A 68 4.18 14.45 -4.30
N PHE A 69 5.09 15.29 -3.85
CA PHE A 69 6.52 15.11 -4.11
C PHE A 69 7.32 15.50 -2.86
N SER A 70 8.32 14.70 -2.55
CA SER A 70 9.28 15.05 -1.50
C SER A 70 10.66 14.49 -1.85
N ASN A 71 11.68 15.27 -1.54
CA ASN A 71 13.08 14.84 -1.73
C ASN A 71 13.92 15.14 -0.49
N LYS A 72 13.27 15.12 0.68
CA LYS A 72 13.95 15.51 1.94
C LYS A 72 14.81 14.40 2.55
N GLY A 73 14.73 13.20 2.04
CA GLY A 73 15.50 12.07 2.59
C GLY A 73 14.77 11.31 3.67
N ASP A 74 13.76 11.89 4.28
CA ASP A 74 12.96 11.27 5.31
C ASP A 74 11.57 11.88 5.21
N THR A 75 10.64 11.14 4.67
CA THR A 75 9.32 11.67 4.32
C THR A 75 8.24 10.82 4.96
N ILE A 76 7.32 11.46 5.67
CA ILE A 76 6.17 10.79 6.26
C ILE A 76 4.94 11.21 5.49
N TYR A 77 4.21 10.24 4.99
CA TYR A 77 3.01 10.48 4.19
C TYR A 77 1.81 9.86 4.90
N MET A 78 0.75 10.66 5.11
CA MET A 78 -0.45 10.16 5.77
C MET A 78 -1.41 9.57 4.76
N LEU A 79 -1.90 8.37 5.06
CA LEU A 79 -2.90 7.69 4.25
C LEU A 79 -4.27 8.21 4.69
N ASP A 80 -4.76 9.25 4.01
CA ASP A 80 -5.90 10.02 4.48
C ASP A 80 -7.24 9.56 3.93
N ARG A 81 -7.25 8.50 3.14
CA ARG A 81 -8.48 7.97 2.57
C ARG A 81 -8.30 6.50 2.24
N SER A 82 -9.41 5.79 2.04
CA SER A 82 -9.36 4.41 1.60
C SER A 82 -9.07 4.34 0.09
N GLY A 83 -8.64 3.16 -0.36
CA GLY A 83 -8.36 2.91 -1.76
C GLY A 83 -6.88 2.73 -2.02
N PHE A 84 -6.50 2.89 -3.26
CA PHE A 84 -5.12 2.62 -3.69
C PHE A 84 -4.30 3.90 -3.74
N PHE A 85 -3.07 3.77 -3.24
CA PHE A 85 -2.07 4.84 -3.34
C PHE A 85 -0.90 4.29 -4.13
N TYR A 86 -0.41 5.09 -5.08
CA TYR A 86 0.67 4.68 -5.97
C TYR A 86 1.87 5.56 -5.72
N PHE A 87 2.99 4.96 -5.35
CA PHE A 87 4.22 5.69 -5.05
C PHE A 87 5.31 5.28 -6.01
N ILE A 88 6.06 6.26 -6.50
CA ILE A 88 7.22 6.01 -7.36
C ILE A 88 8.37 6.90 -6.92
N SER A 89 9.58 6.48 -7.28
CA SER A 89 10.74 7.35 -7.21
C SER A 89 10.71 8.29 -8.40
N GLY A 90 11.11 9.54 -8.19
CA GLY A 90 11.26 10.47 -9.29
C GLY A 90 12.65 10.49 -9.89
N ALA A 91 13.59 9.73 -9.33
CA ALA A 91 14.94 9.67 -9.88
C ALA A 91 14.95 8.88 -11.19
N THR A 92 15.73 9.35 -12.15
CA THR A 92 15.74 8.76 -13.48
C THR A 92 16.03 7.26 -13.43
N GLY A 93 15.13 6.47 -14.01
CA GLY A 93 15.30 5.04 -14.13
C GLY A 93 15.01 4.22 -12.88
N HIS A 94 14.80 4.86 -11.73
CA HIS A 94 14.61 4.13 -10.48
C HIS A 94 13.26 3.39 -10.44
N CYS A 95 12.20 4.06 -10.87
CA CYS A 95 10.88 3.46 -10.90
C CYS A 95 10.86 2.22 -11.77
N GLU A 96 11.46 2.31 -12.94
CA GLU A 96 11.50 1.20 -13.89
C GLU A 96 12.25 0.00 -13.32
N LYS A 97 13.19 0.24 -12.41
CA LYS A 97 13.95 -0.83 -11.77
C LYS A 97 13.28 -1.38 -10.54
N GLY A 98 12.06 -0.93 -10.24
CA GLY A 98 11.29 -1.49 -9.15
C GLY A 98 11.12 -0.59 -7.94
N GLN A 99 11.62 0.66 -7.98
CA GLN A 99 11.41 1.56 -6.85
C GLN A 99 10.05 2.24 -7.01
N ARG A 100 9.03 1.42 -6.81
CA ARG A 100 7.64 1.84 -6.87
C ARG A 100 6.79 0.89 -6.02
N MET A 101 5.63 1.37 -5.58
CA MET A 101 4.86 0.64 -4.61
C MET A 101 3.38 1.01 -4.70
N ILE A 102 2.52 0.01 -4.55
CA ILE A 102 1.08 0.20 -4.43
C ILE A 102 0.68 -0.13 -3.01
N ILE A 103 -0.05 0.77 -2.36
CA ILE A 103 -0.61 0.53 -1.04
C ILE A 103 -2.12 0.52 -1.16
N TRP A 104 -2.75 -0.48 -0.54
CA TRP A 104 -4.20 -0.55 -0.45
C TRP A 104 -4.62 -0.24 0.97
N VAL A 105 -5.44 0.80 1.12
CA VAL A 105 -5.93 1.24 2.42
C VAL A 105 -7.37 0.78 2.58
N ILE A 106 -7.63 0.04 3.62
CA ILE A 106 -8.94 -0.54 3.90
C ILE A 106 -9.88 0.56 4.38
N GLY A 107 -11.09 0.57 3.83
CA GLY A 107 -12.11 1.50 4.29
C GLY A 107 -12.67 1.08 5.63
N GLN A 108 -13.02 2.06 6.45
CA GLN A 108 -13.56 1.78 7.77
C GLN A 108 -14.85 1.00 7.68
N ASP A 109 -15.69 1.33 6.74
CA ASP A 109 -16.95 0.64 6.57
C ASP A 109 -16.74 -0.82 6.21
N GLU A 110 -15.77 -1.11 5.36
CA GLU A 110 -15.46 -2.47 4.99
C GLU A 110 -14.98 -3.27 6.19
N ASP A 111 -14.11 -2.66 6.98
CA ASP A 111 -13.59 -3.31 8.17
C ASP A 111 -14.72 -3.54 9.18
N SER A 112 -15.56 -2.54 9.39
CA SER A 112 -16.71 -2.67 10.28
C SER A 112 -17.69 -3.70 9.79
N THR A 113 -17.97 -3.73 8.50
CA THR A 113 -18.87 -4.69 7.91
C THR A 113 -18.37 -6.11 8.13
N ALA A 114 -17.09 -6.34 7.92
CA ALA A 114 -16.51 -7.65 8.15
C ALA A 114 -16.68 -8.08 9.59
N LYS A 115 -16.46 -7.19 10.52
CA LYS A 115 -16.66 -7.51 11.94
C LYS A 115 -18.10 -7.79 12.26
N SER A 116 -19.00 -7.00 11.71
CA SER A 116 -20.42 -7.20 11.92
C SER A 116 -20.87 -8.54 11.42
N HIS A 117 -20.43 -8.93 10.25
CA HIS A 117 -20.77 -10.23 9.72
C HIS A 117 -20.27 -11.35 10.62
N ALA A 118 -19.06 -11.24 11.08
CA ALA A 118 -18.52 -12.23 11.98
C ALA A 118 -19.34 -12.32 13.26
N ALA A 119 -19.85 -11.21 13.73
CA ALA A 119 -20.62 -11.18 14.95
C ALA A 119 -22.06 -11.66 14.75
N LYS A 120 -22.69 -11.32 13.63
CA LYS A 120 -24.09 -11.60 13.45
C LYS A 120 -24.39 -12.86 12.76
N ASN A 121 -23.70 -13.12 11.83
CA ASN A 121 -24.15 -14.05 10.93
C ASN A 121 -23.80 -15.33 11.25
N ASN A 122 -23.96 -15.33 11.15
CA ASN A 122 -24.10 -16.12 11.01
C ASN A 122 -24.59 -16.54 10.09
N ALA A 123 -24.37 -16.66 9.46
CA ALA A 123 -24.66 -16.99 8.64
C ALA A 123 -25.04 -16.73 7.52
N LEU A 124 -24.72 -16.74 6.81
CA LEU A 124 -25.03 -16.48 5.68
C LEU A 124 -24.29 -16.40 4.74
N PHE A 125 -23.71 -16.42 4.85
CA PHE A 125 -22.90 -16.00 4.39
C PHE A 125 -21.90 -16.20 4.38
N ALA A 126 -21.63 -16.48 4.60
CA ALA A 126 -20.77 -16.23 4.77
C ALA A 126 -19.86 -16.79 4.34
N TYR A 127 -20.14 -16.85 3.59
CA TYR A 127 -19.43 -17.01 3.25
C TYR A 127 -19.02 -17.05 2.70
N ALA A 128 -19.78 -17.35 2.23
CA ALA A 128 -19.64 -16.97 1.86
C ALA A 128 -18.65 -16.76 1.42
N LEU A 129 -18.71 -16.86 0.99
CA LEU A 129 -17.93 -16.31 0.75
C LEU A 129 -16.94 -16.77 0.65
N PHE A 130 -17.04 -17.20 0.70
CA PHE A 130 -16.24 -17.21 1.10
C PHE A 130 -15.63 -17.78 0.71
N LEU A 131 -16.06 -17.94 0.32
CA LEU A 131 -15.80 -18.08 0.31
C LEU A 131 -15.10 -18.13 -0.23
N ILE A 132 -15.82 -18.35 -0.62
CA ILE A 132 -15.53 -17.99 -0.80
C ILE A 132 -14.53 -18.10 -0.83
N MET A 133 -14.79 -18.45 -0.74
CA MET A 133 -14.23 -18.18 -0.35
C MET A 133 -13.60 -18.68 -0.12
N SER A 134 -13.93 -19.28 -0.16
CA SER A 134 -13.64 -19.46 0.43
C SER A 134 -13.27 -19.95 0.31
N ALA A 135 -13.91 -20.37 -0.10
CA ALA A 135 -13.92 -20.44 -0.02
C ALA A 135 -13.37 -20.73 -0.27
N PHE A 136 -14.03 -20.55 -0.12
CA PHE A 136 -13.92 -20.64 0.02
C PHE A 136 -13.41 -21.06 0.15
N ARG A 137 -13.69 -21.39 -0.28
CA ARG A 137 -13.65 -21.58 0.20
C ARG A 137 -13.70 -21.98 0.49
N ILE A 138 -14.03 -22.38 0.25
CA ILE A 138 -14.37 -22.46 0.75
C ILE A 138 -14.34 -22.65 0.88
N PHE A 139 -14.77 -22.50 0.66
CA PHE A 139 -15.22 -22.48 1.04
C PHE A 139 -14.89 -22.41 0.83
N SER A 140 -15.42 -22.95 0.01
CA SER A 140 -15.61 -22.55 0.19
C SER A 140 -15.15 -22.41 0.17
#